data_3b1435de0ec1dbb6849c57213aa8a1f1
#
_entry.id   3b1435de0ec1dbb6849c57213aa8a1f1
#
_cell.length_a   1.000
_cell.length_b   1.000
_cell.length_c   1.000
_cell.angle_alpha   90.00
_cell.angle_beta   90.00
_cell.angle_gamma   90.00
#
_symmetry.space_group_name_H-M   'P 1'
#
loop_
_entity.id
_entity.type
_entity.pdbx_description
1 polymer ?
#
loop_
_entity_poly.entity_id
_entity_poly.type
_entity_poly.pdbx_seq_one_letter_code
_entity_poly.pdbx_strand_id
1 'polypeptide(L)' 'EIYIYICGLKEMEKGVEAAFEKICREYNLIWPDLKKAMRETGRYHIETY' A
#
# COMPACT_ATOMS: atom_id res chain seq x y z
N GLU A 1 -11.28 8.80 5.03
CA GLU A 1 -9.95 8.29 5.30
C GLU A 1 -9.83 6.83 4.90
N ILE A 2 -8.66 6.48 4.38
CA ILE A 2 -8.40 5.13 3.92
C ILE A 2 -7.36 4.48 4.82
N TYR A 3 -7.66 3.28 5.26
CA TYR A 3 -6.74 2.46 6.02
C TYR A 3 -6.40 1.21 5.24
N ILE A 4 -5.12 0.87 5.20
CA ILE A 4 -4.66 -0.34 4.54
C ILE A 4 -4.02 -1.26 5.57
N TYR A 5 -4.55 -2.48 5.67
CA TYR A 5 -4.02 -3.49 6.56
C TYR A 5 -3.78 -4.76 5.77
N ILE A 6 -2.53 -5.18 5.71
CA ILE A 6 -2.14 -6.37 4.97
C ILE A 6 -1.58 -7.39 5.95
N CYS A 7 -2.17 -8.58 5.92
CA CYS A 7 -1.74 -9.67 6.78
C CYS A 7 -1.66 -10.95 5.96
N GLY A 8 -0.51 -11.58 5.92
CA GLY A 8 -0.34 -12.81 5.17
C GLY A 8 1.07 -13.07 4.74
N LEU A 9 1.23 -13.81 3.65
CA LEU A 9 2.54 -14.14 3.11
C LEU A 9 3.19 -12.95 2.42
N LYS A 10 4.52 -12.89 2.49
CA LYS A 10 5.27 -11.79 1.85
C LYS A 10 5.01 -11.69 0.35
N GLU A 11 4.78 -12.83 -0.30
CA GLU A 11 4.48 -12.83 -1.74
C GLU A 11 3.19 -12.08 -2.05
N MET A 12 2.22 -12.15 -1.15
CA MET A 12 0.95 -11.44 -1.31
C MET A 12 1.16 -9.93 -1.24
N GLU A 13 2.11 -9.48 -0.42
CA GLU A 13 2.45 -8.07 -0.30
C GLU A 13 2.84 -7.47 -1.64
N LYS A 14 3.65 -8.20 -2.41
CA LYS A 14 4.08 -7.73 -3.73
C LYS A 14 2.91 -7.54 -4.68
N GLY A 15 1.96 -8.46 -4.66
CA GLY A 15 0.76 -8.37 -5.48
C GLY A 15 -0.11 -7.18 -5.10
N VAL A 16 -0.27 -6.97 -3.81
CA VAL A 16 -1.06 -5.85 -3.29
C VAL A 16 -0.41 -4.51 -3.67
N GLU A 17 0.90 -4.41 -3.52
CA GLU A 17 1.60 -3.17 -3.88
C GLU A 17 1.51 -2.89 -5.37
N ALA A 18 1.61 -3.92 -6.21
CA ALA A 18 1.46 -3.73 -7.65
C ALA A 18 0.07 -3.23 -8.01
N ALA A 19 -0.96 -3.75 -7.34
CA ALA A 19 -2.33 -3.30 -7.57
C ALA A 19 -2.52 -1.84 -7.17
N PHE A 20 -1.99 -1.44 -6.02
CA PHE A 20 -2.09 -0.05 -5.58
C PHE A 20 -1.29 0.90 -6.48
N GLU A 21 -0.13 0.46 -6.95
CA GLU A 21 0.65 1.26 -7.89
C GLU A 21 -0.13 1.51 -9.16
N LYS A 22 -0.81 0.48 -9.67
CA LYS A 22 -1.63 0.62 -10.87
C LYS A 22 -2.78 1.61 -10.65
N ILE A 23 -3.48 1.51 -9.53
CA ILE A 23 -4.57 2.41 -9.20
C ILE A 23 -4.07 3.85 -9.09
N CYS A 24 -2.95 4.05 -8.41
CA CYS A 24 -2.38 5.38 -8.26
C CYS A 24 -2.00 5.97 -9.61
N ARG A 25 -1.48 5.16 -10.51
CA ARG A 25 -1.11 5.61 -11.85
C ARG A 25 -2.34 6.09 -12.63
N GLU A 26 -3.45 5.38 -12.48
CA GLU A 26 -4.71 5.77 -13.14
C GLU A 26 -5.25 7.10 -12.63
N TYR A 27 -4.98 7.43 -11.36
CA TYR A 27 -5.41 8.69 -10.76
C TYR A 27 -4.32 9.75 -10.72
N ASN A 28 -3.21 9.54 -11.43
CA ASN A 28 -2.07 10.45 -11.46
C ASN A 28 -1.45 10.67 -10.08
N LEU A 29 -1.45 9.62 -9.28
CA LEU A 29 -0.82 9.63 -7.96
C LEU A 29 0.48 8.84 -8.01
N ILE A 30 1.38 9.15 -7.10
CA ILE A 30 2.65 8.44 -6.97
C ILE A 30 2.58 7.52 -5.77
N TRP A 31 2.55 6.21 -6.00
CA TRP A 31 2.35 5.24 -4.94
C TRP A 31 3.41 5.28 -3.84
N PRO A 32 4.73 5.34 -4.13
CA PRO A 32 5.73 5.42 -3.07
C PRO A 32 5.52 6.60 -2.13
N ASP A 33 5.12 7.76 -2.66
CA ASP A 33 4.86 8.93 -1.84
C ASP A 33 3.62 8.77 -1.00
N LEU A 34 2.55 8.24 -1.60
CA LEU A 34 1.30 8.00 -0.89
C LEU A 34 1.50 6.96 0.21
N LYS A 35 2.22 5.89 -0.10
CA LYS A 35 2.53 4.83 0.86
C LYS A 35 3.27 5.40 2.08
N LYS A 36 4.28 6.22 1.83
CA LYS A 36 5.05 6.85 2.90
C LYS A 36 4.17 7.70 3.80
N ALA A 37 3.33 8.53 3.20
CA ALA A 37 2.43 9.39 3.95
C ALA A 37 1.46 8.57 4.80
N MET A 38 0.94 7.49 4.25
CA MET A 38 0.02 6.62 4.98
C MET A 38 0.71 5.89 6.14
N ARG A 39 1.96 5.47 5.95
CA ARG A 39 2.74 4.84 7.02
C ARG A 39 3.01 5.83 8.15
N GLU A 40 3.36 7.06 7.82
CA GLU A 40 3.63 8.09 8.82
C GLU A 40 2.41 8.46 9.64
N THR A 41 1.23 8.34 9.04
CA THR A 41 -0.04 8.64 9.74
C THR A 41 -0.70 7.40 10.34
N GLY A 42 -0.04 6.25 10.27
CA GLY A 42 -0.55 5.01 10.84
C GLY A 42 -1.71 4.39 10.07
N ARG A 43 -1.89 4.76 8.81
CA ARG A 43 -2.97 4.22 7.98
C ARG A 43 -2.54 3.06 7.08
N TYR A 44 -1.27 2.73 7.08
CA TYR A 44 -0.74 1.62 6.31
C TYR A 44 -0.02 0.65 7.24
N HIS A 45 -0.54 -0.55 7.34
CA HIS A 45 0.00 -1.55 8.25
C HIS A 45 0.18 -2.86 7.52
N ILE A 46 1.38 -3.44 7.61
CA ILE A 46 1.70 -4.71 6.98
C ILE A 46 2.22 -5.68 8.03
N GLU A 47 1.59 -6.85 8.10
CA GLU A 47 2.08 -7.97 8.89
C GLU A 47 2.22 -9.16 7.96
N THR A 48 3.45 -9.45 7.53
CA THR A 48 3.72 -10.56 6.62
C THR A 48 4.70 -11.55 7.24
N TYR A 49 4.61 -12.78 6.80
CA TYR A 49 5.46 -13.87 7.30
C TYR A 49 5.73 -14.92 6.22
#